data_3b90e7d62bfa979131f9429562daa3ce
#
_entry.id   3b90e7d62bfa979131f9429562daa3ce
#
_cell.length_a   1.000
_cell.length_b   1.000
_cell.length_c   1.000
_cell.angle_alpha   90.00
_cell.angle_beta   90.00
_cell.angle_gamma   90.00
#
_symmetry.space_group_name_H-M   'P 1'
#
loop_
_entity.id
_entity.type
_entity.pdbx_description
1 polymer ?
#
loop_
_entity_poly.entity_id
_entity_poly.type
_entity_poly.pdbx_seq_one_letter_code
_entity_poly.pdbx_strand_id
1 'polypeptide(L)'
;MSPQIATNTDVGLEQLLEFVRLRHHMVLITSRADGSPQSSPVTGGVDDSGRIVIATYPQRAKTKNARRRPEVSVLVLSEEWDDAWVQVDGTCEVLDAVDGPEALDGFVEYFRNIAGEHSDWDEYRQAMIDQGKSLLRITPARWSTVSTGGFPPQDS
;
A
#
# COMPACT_ATOMS: atom_id res chain seq x y z
N MET A 1 7.58 -32.04 -11.47
CA MET A 1 7.09 -31.06 -10.49
C MET A 1 5.65 -31.37 -10.16
N SER A 2 5.32 -31.38 -8.88
CA SER A 2 3.93 -31.53 -8.47
C SER A 2 3.15 -30.26 -8.83
N PRO A 3 1.91 -30.39 -9.32
CA PRO A 3 1.06 -29.22 -9.53
C PRO A 3 0.85 -28.44 -8.24
N GLN A 4 0.93 -27.14 -8.33
CA GLN A 4 0.60 -26.28 -7.19
C GLN A 4 -0.92 -26.14 -7.09
N ILE A 5 -1.46 -26.38 -5.91
CA ILE A 5 -2.87 -26.18 -5.62
C ILE A 5 -3.07 -24.77 -5.08
N ALA A 6 -4.04 -24.05 -5.62
CA ALA A 6 -4.40 -22.72 -5.16
C ALA A 6 -4.90 -22.78 -3.71
N THR A 7 -4.53 -21.78 -2.92
CA THR A 7 -4.99 -21.63 -1.54
C THR A 7 -5.70 -20.31 -1.34
N ASN A 8 -6.65 -20.28 -0.42
CA ASN A 8 -7.36 -19.07 0.00
C ASN A 8 -7.48 -19.11 1.51
N THR A 9 -6.77 -18.22 2.19
CA THR A 9 -6.69 -18.22 3.65
C THR A 9 -7.33 -16.96 4.20
N ASP A 10 -8.38 -17.11 5.00
CA ASP A 10 -8.97 -16.00 5.72
C ASP A 10 -8.02 -15.51 6.82
N VAL A 11 -7.83 -14.21 6.90
CA VAL A 11 -6.96 -13.60 7.90
C VAL A 11 -7.65 -12.45 8.61
N GLY A 12 -7.35 -12.28 9.90
CA GLY A 12 -7.74 -11.09 10.64
C GLY A 12 -6.79 -9.93 10.38
N LEU A 13 -7.07 -8.78 10.99
CA LEU A 13 -6.31 -7.55 10.75
C LEU A 13 -4.82 -7.71 11.09
N GLU A 14 -4.49 -8.30 12.24
CA GLU A 14 -3.08 -8.47 12.63
C GLU A 14 -2.30 -9.33 11.64
N GLN A 15 -2.89 -10.43 11.21
CA GLN A 15 -2.28 -11.34 10.23
C GLN A 15 -2.14 -10.65 8.87
N LEU A 16 -3.15 -9.85 8.48
CA LEU A 16 -3.08 -9.04 7.26
C LEU A 16 -1.89 -8.08 7.32
N LEU A 17 -1.75 -7.35 8.41
CA LEU A 17 -0.68 -6.36 8.56
C LEU A 17 0.71 -7.02 8.59
N GLU A 18 0.85 -8.19 9.21
CA GLU A 18 2.10 -8.96 9.16
C GLU A 18 2.45 -9.36 7.73
N PHE A 19 1.45 -9.81 6.97
CA PHE A 19 1.64 -10.16 5.55
C PHE A 19 2.09 -8.96 4.72
N VAL A 20 1.42 -7.82 4.88
CA VAL A 20 1.70 -6.61 4.11
C VAL A 20 3.04 -5.98 4.51
N ARG A 21 3.40 -6.05 5.79
CA ARG A 21 4.62 -5.43 6.32
C ARG A 21 5.90 -5.95 5.66
N LEU A 22 5.88 -7.17 5.16
CA LEU A 22 7.01 -7.81 4.49
C LEU A 22 6.97 -7.65 2.96
N ARG A 23 5.93 -7.02 2.42
CA ARG A 23 5.70 -6.92 0.97
C ARG A 23 5.48 -5.48 0.57
N HIS A 24 6.31 -5.01 -0.36
CA HIS A 24 6.32 -3.60 -0.74
C HIS A 24 5.88 -3.36 -2.18
N HIS A 25 5.75 -4.41 -2.99
CA HIS A 25 5.24 -4.31 -4.35
C HIS A 25 3.72 -4.34 -4.32
N MET A 26 3.13 -3.21 -4.68
CA MET A 26 1.68 -3.02 -4.61
C MET A 26 1.16 -2.39 -5.90
N VAL A 27 -0.12 -2.59 -6.16
CA VAL A 27 -0.85 -1.84 -7.18
C VAL A 27 -1.95 -1.06 -6.48
N LEU A 28 -1.89 0.26 -6.59
CA LEU A 28 -2.92 1.14 -6.04
C LEU A 28 -4.01 1.36 -7.10
N ILE A 29 -5.24 1.16 -6.70
CA ILE A 29 -6.42 1.31 -7.55
C ILE A 29 -7.28 2.44 -6.99
N THR A 30 -7.44 3.50 -7.78
CA THR A 30 -8.23 4.67 -7.44
C THR A 30 -9.35 4.86 -8.45
N SER A 31 -10.31 5.74 -8.16
CA SER A 31 -11.42 6.02 -9.08
C SER A 31 -11.20 7.35 -9.78
N ARG A 32 -11.29 7.32 -11.12
CA ARG A 32 -11.30 8.55 -11.93
C ARG A 32 -12.58 9.35 -11.67
N ALA A 33 -12.62 10.58 -12.18
CA ALA A 33 -13.78 11.45 -12.03
C ALA A 33 -15.08 10.82 -12.58
N ASP A 34 -14.97 9.99 -13.62
CA ASP A 34 -16.12 9.28 -14.20
C ASP A 34 -16.47 7.97 -13.47
N GLY A 35 -15.72 7.63 -12.41
CA GLY A 35 -15.91 6.41 -11.63
C GLY A 35 -15.15 5.20 -12.14
N SER A 36 -14.48 5.27 -13.28
CA SER A 36 -13.71 4.15 -13.79
C SER A 36 -12.42 3.95 -13.00
N PRO A 37 -11.91 2.70 -12.88
CA PRO A 37 -10.69 2.43 -12.10
C PRO A 37 -9.43 2.92 -12.82
N GLN A 38 -8.47 3.42 -12.02
CA GLN A 38 -7.14 3.75 -12.46
C GLN A 38 -6.14 2.99 -11.57
N SER A 39 -5.27 2.22 -12.17
CA SER A 39 -4.30 1.37 -11.46
C SER A 39 -2.89 1.85 -11.72
N SER A 40 -2.03 1.80 -10.70
CA SER A 40 -0.62 2.09 -10.85
C SER A 40 0.24 1.28 -9.89
N PRO A 41 1.38 0.75 -10.36
CA PRO A 41 2.36 0.12 -9.48
C PRO A 41 2.94 1.16 -8.51
N VAL A 42 3.07 0.77 -7.27
CA VAL A 42 3.61 1.63 -6.20
C VAL A 42 4.46 0.79 -5.26
N THR A 43 5.32 1.46 -4.51
CA THR A 43 5.99 0.85 -3.37
C THR A 43 5.27 1.30 -2.11
N GLY A 44 4.82 0.34 -1.30
CA GLY A 44 4.07 0.62 -0.09
C GLY A 44 4.65 -0.05 1.14
N GLY A 45 4.29 0.48 2.29
CA GLY A 45 4.65 -0.06 3.60
C GLY A 45 3.48 0.00 4.56
N VAL A 46 3.74 -0.31 5.81
CA VAL A 46 2.76 -0.25 6.90
C VAL A 46 3.31 0.65 8.01
N ASP A 47 2.51 1.59 8.48
CA ASP A 47 2.91 2.44 9.59
C ASP A 47 2.56 1.81 10.96
N ASP A 48 2.97 2.47 12.05
CA ASP A 48 2.76 1.95 13.41
C ASP A 48 1.28 1.91 13.81
N SER A 49 0.42 2.62 13.10
CA SER A 49 -1.03 2.62 13.33
C SER A 49 -1.78 1.59 12.48
N GLY A 50 -1.08 0.77 11.71
CA GLY A 50 -1.69 -0.27 10.89
C GLY A 50 -2.30 0.24 9.59
N ARG A 51 -1.79 1.35 9.06
CA ARG A 51 -2.22 1.89 7.77
C ARG A 51 -1.21 1.53 6.69
N ILE A 52 -1.69 1.29 5.48
CA ILE A 52 -0.81 1.13 4.32
C ILE A 52 -0.40 2.53 3.86
N VAL A 53 0.89 2.76 3.70
CA VAL A 53 1.45 4.06 3.36
C VAL A 53 2.23 4.00 2.05
N ILE A 54 2.00 5.01 1.20
CA ILE A 54 2.57 5.10 -0.15
C ILE A 54 3.05 6.53 -0.37
N ALA A 55 4.30 6.69 -0.83
CA ALA A 55 4.84 7.99 -1.20
C ALA A 55 4.61 8.27 -2.68
N THR A 56 4.16 9.46 -3.01
CA THR A 56 3.87 9.88 -4.38
C THR A 56 4.01 11.41 -4.50
N TYR A 57 3.39 11.97 -5.52
CA TYR A 57 3.39 13.41 -5.79
C TYR A 57 1.96 13.92 -5.97
N PRO A 58 1.67 15.18 -5.58
CA PRO A 58 0.32 15.73 -5.68
C PRO A 58 -0.20 15.84 -7.12
N GLN A 59 0.71 15.90 -8.11
CA GLN A 59 0.33 16.03 -9.52
C GLN A 59 -0.10 14.70 -10.15
N ARG A 60 0.20 13.57 -9.53
CA ARG A 60 -0.12 12.25 -10.08
C ARG A 60 -1.64 12.00 -10.06
N ALA A 61 -2.11 11.29 -11.08
CA ALA A 61 -3.54 10.96 -11.21
C ALA A 61 -4.08 10.24 -9.96
N LYS A 62 -3.32 9.27 -9.44
CA LYS A 62 -3.70 8.52 -8.24
C LYS A 62 -3.92 9.42 -7.02
N THR A 63 -3.09 10.44 -6.86
CA THR A 63 -3.20 11.39 -5.75
C THR A 63 -4.44 12.25 -5.88
N LYS A 64 -4.67 12.80 -7.07
CA LYS A 64 -5.86 13.60 -7.36
C LYS A 64 -7.13 12.79 -7.20
N ASN A 65 -7.12 11.55 -7.67
CA ASN A 65 -8.25 10.63 -7.55
C ASN A 65 -8.56 10.33 -6.09
N ALA A 66 -7.53 10.03 -5.28
CA ALA A 66 -7.68 9.72 -3.86
C ALA A 66 -8.20 10.91 -3.04
N ARG A 67 -7.81 12.14 -3.40
CA ARG A 67 -8.37 13.36 -2.76
C ARG A 67 -9.85 13.52 -3.05
N ARG A 68 -10.27 13.26 -4.29
CA ARG A 68 -11.64 13.43 -4.72
C ARG A 68 -12.54 12.30 -4.22
N ARG A 69 -12.02 11.07 -4.23
CA ARG A 69 -12.71 9.85 -3.77
C ARG A 69 -11.76 9.05 -2.90
N PRO A 70 -11.90 9.12 -1.58
CA PRO A 70 -10.95 8.50 -0.66
C PRO A 70 -11.06 6.97 -0.58
N GLU A 71 -12.10 6.36 -1.10
CA GLU A 71 -12.23 4.91 -1.17
C GLU A 71 -11.29 4.38 -2.26
N VAL A 72 -10.33 3.56 -1.85
CA VAL A 72 -9.31 3.00 -2.74
C VAL A 72 -9.12 1.51 -2.46
N SER A 73 -8.43 0.84 -3.37
CA SER A 73 -8.02 -0.55 -3.19
C SER A 73 -6.53 -0.68 -3.44
N VAL A 74 -5.90 -1.61 -2.72
CA VAL A 74 -4.49 -1.94 -2.89
C VAL A 74 -4.36 -3.44 -3.09
N LEU A 75 -3.75 -3.82 -4.20
CA LEU A 75 -3.34 -5.21 -4.43
C LEU A 75 -1.90 -5.34 -3.93
N VAL A 76 -1.69 -6.16 -2.91
CA VAL A 76 -0.37 -6.39 -2.31
C VAL A 76 0.19 -7.70 -2.87
N LEU A 77 1.36 -7.62 -3.49
CA LEU A 77 2.01 -8.72 -4.18
C LEU A 77 3.25 -9.17 -3.41
N SER A 78 3.61 -10.43 -3.59
CA SER A 78 4.87 -10.98 -3.10
C SER A 78 6.01 -10.67 -4.08
N GLU A 79 7.27 -10.86 -3.63
CA GLU A 79 8.45 -10.69 -4.48
C GLU A 79 8.37 -11.62 -5.71
N GLU A 80 8.01 -12.90 -5.48
CA GLU A 80 7.80 -13.85 -6.56
C GLU A 80 6.39 -13.67 -7.12
N TRP A 81 6.28 -13.59 -8.44
CA TRP A 81 5.01 -13.32 -9.12
C TRP A 81 3.94 -14.35 -8.79
N ASP A 82 4.32 -15.61 -8.64
CA ASP A 82 3.39 -16.72 -8.40
C ASP A 82 3.08 -16.96 -6.92
N ASP A 83 3.64 -16.17 -6.01
CA ASP A 83 3.43 -16.31 -4.57
C ASP A 83 2.15 -15.57 -4.13
N ALA A 84 1.89 -15.60 -2.83
CA ALA A 84 0.66 -15.11 -2.22
C ALA A 84 0.41 -13.62 -2.45
N TRP A 85 -0.86 -13.26 -2.53
CA TRP A 85 -1.33 -11.88 -2.71
C TRP A 85 -2.60 -11.64 -1.89
N VAL A 86 -2.91 -10.37 -1.66
CA VAL A 86 -4.14 -9.94 -0.99
C VAL A 86 -4.59 -8.61 -1.58
N GLN A 87 -5.90 -8.41 -1.69
CA GLN A 87 -6.46 -7.10 -2.02
C GLN A 87 -7.07 -6.48 -0.77
N VAL A 88 -6.69 -5.25 -0.47
CA VAL A 88 -7.19 -4.48 0.66
C VAL A 88 -7.98 -3.29 0.13
N ASP A 89 -9.22 -3.16 0.57
CA ASP A 89 -10.03 -1.98 0.32
C ASP A 89 -10.02 -1.11 1.57
N GLY A 90 -9.87 0.20 1.39
CA GLY A 90 -9.79 1.10 2.53
C GLY A 90 -10.05 2.54 2.17
N THR A 91 -9.88 3.40 3.17
CA THR A 91 -10.07 4.84 3.04
C THR A 91 -8.70 5.53 3.06
N CYS A 92 -8.44 6.35 2.06
CA CYS A 92 -7.18 7.04 1.86
C CYS A 92 -7.22 8.46 2.36
N GLU A 93 -6.22 8.84 3.15
CA GLU A 93 -5.92 10.22 3.53
C GLU A 93 -4.67 10.66 2.78
N VAL A 94 -4.70 11.87 2.24
CA VAL A 94 -3.55 12.43 1.50
C VAL A 94 -2.96 13.57 2.29
N LEU A 95 -1.66 13.47 2.60
CA LEU A 95 -0.91 14.51 3.31
C LEU A 95 0.26 14.97 2.44
N ASP A 96 0.43 16.29 2.34
CA ASP A 96 1.54 16.86 1.59
C ASP A 96 2.70 17.21 2.54
N ALA A 97 3.93 16.87 2.13
CA ALA A 97 5.13 17.11 2.94
C ALA A 97 5.28 18.58 3.34
N VAL A 98 4.86 19.49 2.46
CA VAL A 98 4.97 20.95 2.70
C VAL A 98 4.00 21.46 3.77
N ASP A 99 3.00 20.69 4.16
CA ASP A 99 1.93 21.13 5.06
C ASP A 99 2.24 20.89 6.54
N GLY A 100 3.33 20.22 6.88
CA GLY A 100 3.77 20.15 8.26
C GLY A 100 4.27 18.81 8.74
N PRO A 101 4.51 18.70 10.09
CA PRO A 101 5.23 17.58 10.67
C PRO A 101 4.50 16.25 10.63
N GLU A 102 3.16 16.24 10.61
CA GLU A 102 2.40 14.99 10.56
C GLU A 102 2.74 14.19 9.30
N ALA A 103 2.78 14.85 8.14
CA ALA A 103 3.18 14.21 6.89
C ALA A 103 4.63 13.72 6.96
N LEU A 104 5.54 14.54 7.50
CA LEU A 104 6.96 14.20 7.60
C LEU A 104 7.19 13.01 8.53
N ASP A 105 6.50 12.93 9.64
CA ASP A 105 6.56 11.77 10.53
C ASP A 105 6.06 10.50 9.81
N GLY A 106 5.01 10.63 9.02
CA GLY A 106 4.50 9.54 8.20
C GLY A 106 5.49 9.05 7.15
N PHE A 107 6.23 9.98 6.51
CA PHE A 107 7.30 9.60 5.58
C PHE A 107 8.44 8.87 6.27
N VAL A 108 8.79 9.25 7.50
CA VAL A 108 9.81 8.55 8.29
C VAL A 108 9.38 7.11 8.57
N GLU A 109 8.15 6.89 9.00
CA GLU A 109 7.63 5.52 9.21
C GLU A 109 7.61 4.71 7.92
N TYR A 110 7.20 5.33 6.81
CA TYR A 110 7.19 4.73 5.49
C TYR A 110 8.58 4.23 5.10
N PHE A 111 9.58 5.12 5.15
CA PHE A 111 10.96 4.77 4.81
C PHE A 111 11.50 3.67 5.71
N ARG A 112 11.26 3.80 7.02
CA ARG A 112 11.75 2.85 8.02
C ARG A 112 11.23 1.43 7.77
N ASN A 113 9.96 1.30 7.40
CA ASN A 113 9.38 -0.01 7.08
C ASN A 113 9.96 -0.60 5.79
N ILE A 114 10.17 0.21 4.77
CA ILE A 114 10.62 -0.27 3.45
C ILE A 114 12.12 -0.49 3.39
N ALA A 115 12.91 0.41 3.97
CA ALA A 115 14.37 0.46 3.79
C ALA A 115 15.18 0.48 5.08
N GLY A 116 14.52 0.51 6.25
CA GLY A 116 15.20 0.55 7.55
C GLY A 116 15.61 1.95 7.96
N GLU A 117 16.65 2.07 8.78
CA GLU A 117 17.08 3.35 9.30
C GLU A 117 17.82 4.19 8.25
N HIS A 118 17.47 5.47 8.20
CA HIS A 118 18.20 6.45 7.38
C HIS A 118 19.38 7.02 8.18
N SER A 119 20.47 7.32 7.50
CA SER A 119 21.68 7.88 8.15
C SER A 119 21.48 9.31 8.63
N ASP A 120 20.52 10.05 8.07
CA ASP A 120 20.25 11.44 8.42
C ASP A 120 18.76 11.75 8.19
N TRP A 121 17.96 11.65 9.25
CA TRP A 121 16.52 11.90 9.18
C TRP A 121 16.17 13.35 8.87
N ASP A 122 16.98 14.32 9.30
CA ASP A 122 16.72 15.72 9.00
C ASP A 122 16.90 15.99 7.50
N GLU A 123 17.91 15.42 6.89
CA GLU A 123 18.13 15.47 5.45
C GLU A 123 16.96 14.82 4.69
N TYR A 124 16.51 13.63 5.15
CA TYR A 124 15.39 12.94 4.52
C TYR A 124 14.11 13.77 4.57
N ARG A 125 13.77 14.33 5.74
CA ARG A 125 12.60 15.19 5.91
C ARG A 125 12.64 16.41 4.98
N GLN A 126 13.79 17.05 4.89
CA GLN A 126 13.97 18.22 4.02
C GLN A 126 13.83 17.80 2.54
N ALA A 127 14.34 16.64 2.16
CA ALA A 127 14.19 16.12 0.81
C ALA A 127 12.72 15.90 0.43
N MET A 128 11.89 15.42 1.36
CA MET A 128 10.45 15.24 1.10
C MET A 128 9.76 16.58 0.81
N ILE A 129 10.13 17.63 1.55
CA ILE A 129 9.63 18.98 1.33
C ILE A 129 10.13 19.52 -0.03
N ASP A 130 11.42 19.42 -0.30
CA ASP A 130 12.05 19.95 -1.52
C ASP A 130 11.50 19.27 -2.77
N GLN A 131 11.22 17.97 -2.70
CA GLN A 131 10.63 17.21 -3.79
C GLN A 131 9.11 17.40 -3.90
N GLY A 132 8.49 18.06 -2.93
CA GLY A 132 7.05 18.31 -2.94
C GLY A 132 6.21 17.05 -2.89
N LYS A 133 6.63 16.08 -2.09
CA LYS A 133 5.96 14.76 -2.05
C LYS A 133 4.66 14.77 -1.28
N SER A 134 3.79 13.84 -1.62
CA SER A 134 2.56 13.50 -0.91
C SER A 134 2.65 12.11 -0.34
N LEU A 135 2.08 11.92 0.86
CA LEU A 135 1.93 10.64 1.51
C LEU A 135 0.46 10.22 1.45
N LEU A 136 0.22 9.02 0.95
CA LEU A 136 -1.11 8.40 1.00
C LEU A 136 -1.13 7.41 2.16
N ARG A 137 -2.10 7.57 3.07
CA ARG A 137 -2.30 6.66 4.20
C ARG A 137 -3.65 6.00 4.06
N ILE A 138 -3.66 4.69 3.98
CA ILE A 138 -4.85 3.90 3.70
C ILE A 138 -5.19 3.06 4.93
N THR A 139 -6.36 3.33 5.52
CA THR A 139 -6.87 2.54 6.64
C THR A 139 -7.65 1.36 6.08
N PRO A 140 -7.20 0.11 6.33
CA PRO A 140 -7.92 -1.06 5.86
C PRO A 140 -9.34 -1.12 6.42
N ALA A 141 -10.31 -1.36 5.53
CA ALA A 141 -11.73 -1.52 5.90
C ALA A 141 -12.19 -2.97 5.70
N ARG A 142 -11.76 -3.58 4.61
CA ARG A 142 -12.01 -4.99 4.30
C ARG A 142 -10.92 -5.52 3.39
N TRP A 143 -10.76 -6.83 3.32
CA TRP A 143 -9.73 -7.44 2.50
C TRP A 143 -10.15 -8.83 2.04
N SER A 144 -9.53 -9.27 0.96
CA SER A 144 -9.72 -10.62 0.43
C SER A 144 -9.00 -11.65 1.30
N THR A 145 -9.18 -12.91 0.97
CA THR A 145 -8.29 -13.96 1.48
C THR A 145 -6.85 -13.69 1.03
N VAL A 146 -5.88 -14.15 1.80
CA VAL A 146 -4.50 -14.27 1.33
C VAL A 146 -4.48 -15.52 0.46
N SER A 147 -4.21 -15.32 -0.82
CA SER A 147 -4.44 -16.35 -1.83
C SER A 147 -3.18 -16.65 -2.63
N THR A 148 -3.10 -17.87 -3.14
CA THR A 148 -2.09 -18.25 -4.13
C THR A 148 -2.79 -18.75 -5.38
N GLY A 149 -2.15 -18.56 -6.53
CA GLY A 149 -2.61 -19.16 -7.78
C GLY A 149 -2.29 -20.63 -7.87
N GLY A 150 -2.81 -21.29 -8.88
CA GLY A 150 -2.57 -22.69 -9.13
C GLY A 150 -3.84 -23.43 -9.54
N PHE A 151 -3.80 -24.73 -9.45
CA PHE A 151 -4.96 -25.57 -9.75
C PHE A 151 -6.03 -25.43 -8.66
N PRO A 152 -7.31 -25.48 -9.02
CA PRO A 152 -8.37 -25.44 -8.00
C PRO A 152 -8.23 -26.60 -7.01
N PRO A 153 -8.57 -26.39 -5.73
CA PRO A 153 -8.67 -27.52 -4.79
C PRO A 153 -9.69 -28.52 -5.31
N GLN A 154 -9.40 -29.82 -5.15
CA GLN A 154 -10.38 -30.83 -5.50
C GLN A 154 -11.46 -30.88 -4.42
N ASP A 155 -12.72 -30.94 -4.85
CA ASP A 155 -13.84 -31.16 -3.95
C ASP A 155 -13.69 -32.53 -3.30
N SER A 156 -13.74 -32.57 -1.98
CA SER A 156 -13.67 -33.80 -1.21
C SER A 156 -15.03 -34.43 -1.10
#